data_4550b74dd6d9ede4f8a5a642d5e2efd6
#
_entry.id   4550b74dd6d9ede4f8a5a642d5e2efd6
#
_cell.length_a   1.000
_cell.length_b   1.000
_cell.length_c   1.000
_cell.angle_alpha   90.00
_cell.angle_beta   90.00
_cell.angle_gamma   90.00
#
_symmetry.space_group_name_H-M   'P 1'
#
loop_
_entity.id
_entity.type
_entity.pdbx_description
1 polymer ?
#
loop_
_entity_poly.entity_id
_entity_poly.type
_entity_poly.pdbx_seq_one_letter_code
_entity_poly.pdbx_strand_id
1 'polypeptide(L)'
;DIYVYCAEIPTAETRENLLEKYCSIAEFGNHYWESEDNTVMNNGVPVDIIYREVDRFGRYIDTVIKGGKAFNGYTTAFWHNIKNSKVLFDKTGTFTKFRDMAQIDFPENLRSAIIKNNRNLLNGKLPSYDRQIKKAQERGDIVSVNHRITAFLESYFDVIFALNRQTHPG
;
A
#
# COMPACT_ATOMS: atom_id res chain seq x y z
N ASP A 1 -5.00 4.23 11.06
CA ASP A 1 -5.48 2.95 10.51
C ASP A 1 -5.16 1.80 11.46
N ILE A 2 -6.04 0.80 11.48
CA ILE A 2 -5.82 -0.47 12.18
C ILE A 2 -5.77 -1.58 11.12
N TYR A 3 -4.68 -2.33 11.08
CA TYR A 3 -4.52 -3.47 10.17
C TYR A 3 -4.80 -4.77 10.91
N VAL A 4 -5.76 -5.54 10.41
CA VAL A 4 -6.15 -6.85 10.97
C VAL A 4 -5.68 -7.96 10.04
N TYR A 5 -4.72 -8.74 10.50
CA TYR A 5 -4.21 -9.91 9.76
C TYR A 5 -4.91 -11.17 10.27
N CYS A 6 -5.67 -11.84 9.42
CA CYS A 6 -6.49 -13.01 9.78
C CYS A 6 -6.33 -14.15 8.76
N ALA A 7 -6.65 -15.37 9.18
CA ALA A 7 -6.64 -16.53 8.28
C ALA A 7 -7.73 -16.41 7.20
N GLU A 8 -8.91 -15.92 7.60
CA GLU A 8 -10.05 -15.64 6.75
C GLU A 8 -10.69 -14.32 7.21
N ILE A 9 -11.03 -13.46 6.26
CA ILE A 9 -11.66 -12.17 6.60
C ILE A 9 -13.09 -12.42 7.07
N PRO A 10 -13.47 -12.00 8.29
CA PRO A 10 -14.84 -12.16 8.79
C PRO A 10 -15.86 -11.43 7.89
N THR A 11 -17.07 -11.93 7.81
CA THR A 11 -18.14 -11.28 7.02
C THR A 11 -18.43 -9.87 7.55
N ALA A 12 -18.95 -8.98 6.68
CA ALA A 12 -19.32 -7.62 7.09
C ALA A 12 -20.31 -7.65 8.26
N GLU A 13 -21.30 -8.54 8.22
CA GLU A 13 -22.27 -8.73 9.31
C GLU A 13 -21.60 -9.10 10.65
N THR A 14 -20.63 -10.01 10.62
CA THR A 14 -19.86 -10.36 11.83
C THR A 14 -19.13 -9.17 12.40
N ARG A 15 -18.50 -8.37 11.53
CA ARG A 15 -17.73 -7.18 11.93
C ARG A 15 -18.64 -6.09 12.48
N GLU A 16 -19.78 -5.83 11.83
CA GLU A 16 -20.83 -4.92 12.28
C GLU A 16 -21.32 -5.28 13.68
N ASN A 17 -21.75 -6.52 13.89
CA ASN A 17 -22.23 -7.01 15.19
C ASN A 17 -21.21 -6.82 16.33
N LEU A 18 -19.90 -6.86 16.01
CA LEU A 18 -18.85 -6.69 17.01
C LEU A 18 -18.52 -5.22 17.30
N LEU A 19 -18.54 -4.35 16.28
CA LEU A 19 -17.96 -3.01 16.31
C LEU A 19 -18.99 -1.89 16.40
N GLU A 20 -20.24 -2.07 15.91
CA GLU A 20 -21.26 -1.03 15.82
C GLU A 20 -21.44 -0.28 17.15
N LYS A 21 -21.48 -0.98 18.26
CA LYS A 21 -21.67 -0.38 19.60
C LYS A 21 -20.57 0.58 20.03
N TYR A 22 -19.41 0.54 19.40
CA TYR A 22 -18.27 1.42 19.68
C TYR A 22 -18.20 2.62 18.73
N CYS A 23 -19.06 2.67 17.71
CA CYS A 23 -19.01 3.66 16.65
C CYS A 23 -20.21 4.61 16.72
N SER A 24 -19.99 5.89 16.45
CA SER A 24 -21.06 6.87 16.22
C SER A 24 -21.48 6.92 14.75
N ILE A 25 -20.56 6.59 13.84
CA ILE A 25 -20.77 6.41 12.40
C ILE A 25 -19.96 5.20 11.97
N ALA A 26 -20.51 4.32 11.14
CA ALA A 26 -19.78 3.20 10.58
C ALA A 26 -20.32 2.77 9.21
N GLU A 27 -19.41 2.38 8.33
CA GLU A 27 -19.67 1.73 7.06
C GLU A 27 -18.87 0.44 7.02
N PHE A 28 -19.57 -0.69 6.96
CA PHE A 28 -18.96 -2.02 6.99
C PHE A 28 -18.92 -2.66 5.61
N GLY A 29 -17.87 -3.40 5.32
CA GLY A 29 -17.78 -4.22 4.11
C GLY A 29 -17.37 -3.46 2.86
N ASN A 30 -16.68 -2.34 3.00
CA ASN A 30 -16.13 -1.61 1.87
C ASN A 30 -14.97 -2.38 1.22
N HIS A 31 -14.84 -2.25 -0.12
CA HIS A 31 -13.84 -2.94 -0.94
C HIS A 31 -13.24 -2.02 -2.02
N TYR A 32 -13.11 -0.72 -1.71
CA TYR A 32 -12.62 0.26 -2.69
C TYR A 32 -11.14 0.06 -3.01
N TRP A 33 -10.32 -0.14 -1.99
CA TRP A 33 -8.87 -0.33 -2.10
C TRP A 33 -8.44 -1.68 -1.53
N GLU A 34 -8.85 -1.96 -0.31
CA GLU A 34 -8.68 -3.22 0.40
C GLU A 34 -10.04 -3.64 0.98
N SER A 35 -10.10 -4.72 1.72
CA SER A 35 -11.29 -5.04 2.52
C SER A 35 -11.24 -4.19 3.78
N GLU A 36 -12.18 -3.27 3.96
CA GLU A 36 -12.09 -2.27 5.01
C GLU A 36 -13.46 -1.93 5.63
N ASP A 37 -13.41 -1.42 6.84
CA ASP A 37 -14.52 -0.77 7.51
C ASP A 37 -14.09 0.66 7.88
N ASN A 38 -14.91 1.64 7.53
CA ASN A 38 -14.64 3.05 7.79
C ASN A 38 -15.53 3.51 8.93
N THR A 39 -14.93 3.98 10.02
CA THR A 39 -15.66 4.26 11.27
C THR A 39 -15.29 5.60 11.88
N VAL A 40 -16.24 6.18 12.62
CA VAL A 40 -15.96 7.20 13.62
C VAL A 40 -16.35 6.62 14.98
N MET A 41 -15.38 6.49 15.86
CA MET A 41 -15.59 5.94 17.19
C MET A 41 -16.48 6.87 18.04
N ASN A 42 -17.13 6.36 19.10
CA ASN A 42 -17.99 7.16 19.98
C ASN A 42 -17.30 8.36 20.63
N ASN A 43 -15.97 8.38 20.68
CA ASN A 43 -15.15 9.52 21.14
C ASN A 43 -14.81 10.52 20.03
N GLY A 44 -15.36 10.38 18.82
CA GLY A 44 -15.15 11.25 17.66
C GLY A 44 -13.89 10.99 16.85
N VAL A 45 -13.12 9.94 17.17
CA VAL A 45 -11.88 9.60 16.43
C VAL A 45 -12.24 8.77 15.18
N PRO A 46 -11.89 9.22 13.95
CA PRO A 46 -12.04 8.40 12.76
C PRO A 46 -11.01 7.26 12.77
N VAL A 47 -11.48 6.05 12.44
CA VAL A 47 -10.65 4.85 12.40
C VAL A 47 -11.03 4.01 11.17
N ASP A 48 -10.06 3.79 10.28
CA ASP A 48 -10.18 2.82 9.21
C ASP A 48 -9.60 1.48 9.66
N ILE A 49 -10.36 0.42 9.51
CA ILE A 49 -9.97 -0.94 9.87
C ILE A 49 -9.80 -1.74 8.59
N ILE A 50 -8.58 -2.11 8.28
CA ILE A 50 -8.19 -2.76 7.03
C ILE A 50 -7.88 -4.23 7.31
N TYR A 51 -8.57 -5.14 6.60
CA TYR A 51 -8.46 -6.58 6.79
C TYR A 51 -7.61 -7.22 5.70
N ARG A 52 -6.63 -8.03 6.12
CA ARG A 52 -5.70 -8.72 5.23
C ARG A 52 -5.60 -10.20 5.58
N GLU A 53 -5.69 -11.04 4.56
CA GLU A 53 -5.41 -12.46 4.74
C GLU A 53 -3.91 -12.71 4.91
N VAL A 54 -3.55 -13.48 5.93
CA VAL A 54 -2.17 -13.84 6.27
C VAL A 54 -1.44 -14.47 5.08
N ASP A 55 -2.07 -15.41 4.38
CA ASP A 55 -1.48 -16.11 3.24
C ASP A 55 -1.22 -15.19 2.04
N ARG A 56 -2.15 -14.27 1.77
CA ARG A 56 -1.98 -13.27 0.70
C ARG A 56 -0.82 -12.34 1.02
N PHE A 57 -0.69 -11.99 2.28
CA PHE A 57 0.38 -11.13 2.75
C PHE A 57 1.75 -11.82 2.74
N GLY A 58 1.79 -13.10 3.12
CA GLY A 58 3.00 -13.93 2.99
C GLY A 58 3.49 -13.99 1.53
N ARG A 59 2.58 -14.16 0.57
CA ARG A 59 2.93 -14.12 -0.88
C ARG A 59 3.49 -12.77 -1.31
N TYR A 60 3.02 -11.66 -0.76
CA TYR A 60 3.62 -10.35 -1.02
C TYR A 60 5.07 -10.30 -0.54
N ILE A 61 5.36 -10.74 0.69
CA ILE A 61 6.72 -10.77 1.23
C ILE A 61 7.64 -11.59 0.31
N ASP A 62 7.21 -12.78 -0.08
CA ASP A 62 8.01 -13.65 -0.94
C ASP A 62 8.22 -13.05 -2.33
N THR A 63 7.19 -12.45 -2.92
CA THR A 63 7.25 -11.93 -4.29
C THR A 63 8.04 -10.62 -4.37
N VAL A 64 7.79 -9.69 -3.46
CA VAL A 64 8.38 -8.34 -3.50
C VAL A 64 9.72 -8.32 -2.78
N ILE A 65 9.74 -8.68 -1.50
CA ILE A 65 10.94 -8.50 -0.67
C ILE A 65 12.03 -9.50 -1.08
N LYS A 66 11.70 -10.79 -1.16
CA LYS A 66 12.66 -11.85 -1.53
C LYS A 66 12.86 -11.96 -3.04
N GLY A 67 11.76 -11.92 -3.80
CA GLY A 67 11.76 -12.08 -5.26
C GLY A 67 12.18 -10.83 -6.03
N GLY A 68 12.15 -9.65 -5.41
CA GLY A 68 12.55 -8.39 -6.05
C GLY A 68 11.58 -7.89 -7.10
N LYS A 69 10.29 -8.24 -7.03
CA LYS A 69 9.27 -7.75 -7.97
C LYS A 69 8.87 -6.32 -7.67
N ALA A 70 9.04 -5.43 -8.64
CA ALA A 70 8.58 -4.04 -8.57
C ALA A 70 7.18 -3.85 -9.17
N PHE A 71 6.46 -2.83 -8.70
CA PHE A 71 5.19 -2.34 -9.21
C PHE A 71 5.34 -0.92 -9.77
N ASN A 72 4.25 -0.38 -10.30
CA ASN A 72 4.17 0.98 -10.83
C ASN A 72 3.84 1.99 -9.73
N GLY A 73 4.76 2.18 -8.80
CA GLY A 73 4.55 2.97 -7.58
C GLY A 73 4.19 2.10 -6.37
N TYR A 74 4.38 2.64 -5.19
CA TYR A 74 4.05 2.04 -3.90
C TYR A 74 4.59 0.61 -3.66
N THR A 75 5.64 0.22 -4.38
CA THR A 75 6.18 -1.17 -4.33
C THR A 75 6.43 -1.66 -2.91
N THR A 76 6.93 -0.80 -2.04
CA THR A 76 7.35 -1.17 -0.68
C THR A 76 6.41 -0.66 0.42
N ALA A 77 5.22 -0.17 0.09
CA ALA A 77 4.29 0.40 1.07
C ALA A 77 3.85 -0.64 2.14
N PHE A 78 3.49 -1.85 1.73
CA PHE A 78 3.17 -2.91 2.69
C PHE A 78 4.37 -3.32 3.54
N TRP A 79 5.56 -3.33 2.97
CA TRP A 79 6.79 -3.57 3.73
C TRP A 79 7.02 -2.47 4.77
N HIS A 80 6.81 -1.21 4.39
CA HIS A 80 6.88 -0.10 5.33
C HIS A 80 5.91 -0.28 6.50
N ASN A 81 4.66 -0.63 6.21
CA ASN A 81 3.64 -0.87 7.23
C ASN A 81 4.04 -1.98 8.19
N ILE A 82 4.59 -3.11 7.70
CA ILE A 82 5.06 -4.19 8.57
C ILE A 82 6.15 -3.70 9.52
N LYS A 83 7.16 -3.00 9.00
CA LYS A 83 8.31 -2.54 9.79
C LYS A 83 7.93 -1.55 10.88
N ASN A 84 6.98 -0.66 10.59
CA ASN A 84 6.69 0.51 11.41
C ASN A 84 5.40 0.41 12.22
N SER A 85 4.55 -0.59 11.98
CA SER A 85 3.32 -0.78 12.75
C SER A 85 3.58 -1.14 14.20
N LYS A 86 2.78 -0.57 15.09
CA LYS A 86 2.71 -0.99 16.49
C LYS A 86 1.82 -2.23 16.60
N VAL A 87 2.34 -3.33 17.14
CA VAL A 87 1.54 -4.52 17.42
C VAL A 87 0.64 -4.26 18.62
N LEU A 88 -0.67 -4.33 18.42
CA LEU A 88 -1.66 -4.20 19.47
C LEU A 88 -2.04 -5.57 20.05
N PHE A 89 -2.12 -6.59 19.20
CA PHE A 89 -2.48 -7.94 19.58
C PHE A 89 -1.91 -8.94 18.57
N ASP A 90 -1.25 -9.99 19.01
CA ASP A 90 -0.70 -11.07 18.16
C ASP A 90 -0.64 -12.38 18.94
N LYS A 91 -1.81 -13.03 19.12
CA LYS A 91 -1.97 -14.25 19.92
C LYS A 91 -1.10 -15.41 19.42
N THR A 92 -0.89 -15.51 18.11
CA THR A 92 -0.17 -16.63 17.47
C THR A 92 1.29 -16.34 17.18
N GLY A 93 1.72 -15.08 17.32
CA GLY A 93 3.03 -14.62 16.90
C GLY A 93 3.21 -14.57 15.39
N THR A 94 2.11 -14.65 14.62
CA THR A 94 2.17 -14.68 13.15
C THR A 94 2.64 -13.36 12.58
N PHE A 95 2.09 -12.24 13.04
CA PHE A 95 2.53 -10.92 12.58
C PHE A 95 3.97 -10.60 13.04
N THR A 96 4.31 -11.01 14.27
CA THR A 96 5.68 -10.86 14.77
C THR A 96 6.69 -11.57 13.88
N LYS A 97 6.40 -12.79 13.42
CA LYS A 97 7.25 -13.50 12.46
C LYS A 97 7.38 -12.75 11.12
N PHE A 98 6.30 -12.19 10.58
CA PHE A 98 6.36 -11.37 9.37
C PHE A 98 7.23 -10.13 9.58
N ARG A 99 7.08 -9.45 10.70
CA ARG A 99 7.88 -8.27 11.02
C ARG A 99 9.36 -8.62 11.15
N ASP A 100 9.70 -9.73 11.81
CA ASP A 100 11.08 -10.18 11.95
C ASP A 100 11.70 -10.50 10.58
N MET A 101 10.97 -11.19 9.70
CA MET A 101 11.41 -11.44 8.31
C MET A 101 11.55 -10.15 7.49
N ALA A 102 10.81 -9.11 7.81
CA ALA A 102 10.85 -7.81 7.14
C ALA A 102 11.92 -6.86 7.69
N GLN A 103 12.56 -7.17 8.84
CA GLN A 103 13.66 -6.40 9.44
C GLN A 103 15.00 -6.75 8.78
N ILE A 104 15.06 -6.55 7.47
CA ILE A 104 16.27 -6.76 6.66
C ILE A 104 16.69 -5.47 5.99
N ASP A 105 17.93 -5.43 5.52
CA ASP A 105 18.43 -4.39 4.65
C ASP A 105 17.66 -4.36 3.34
N PHE A 106 17.60 -3.20 2.70
CA PHE A 106 16.90 -3.04 1.43
C PHE A 106 17.57 -3.90 0.35
N PRO A 107 16.86 -4.94 -0.20
CA PRO A 107 17.48 -5.87 -1.15
C PRO A 107 17.90 -5.17 -2.46
N GLU A 108 19.12 -5.41 -2.93
CA GLU A 108 19.64 -4.73 -4.12
C GLU A 108 18.91 -5.14 -5.41
N ASN A 109 18.46 -6.40 -5.51
CA ASN A 109 17.62 -6.85 -6.62
C ASN A 109 16.29 -6.08 -6.68
N LEU A 110 15.62 -5.87 -5.53
CA LEU A 110 14.39 -5.07 -5.45
C LEU A 110 14.65 -3.62 -5.78
N ARG A 111 15.71 -3.02 -5.21
CA ARG A 111 16.11 -1.64 -5.51
C ARG A 111 16.30 -1.43 -7.02
N SER A 112 17.09 -2.29 -7.63
CA SER A 112 17.37 -2.21 -9.07
C SER A 112 16.11 -2.41 -9.92
N ALA A 113 15.21 -3.31 -9.52
CA ALA A 113 13.95 -3.56 -10.20
C ALA A 113 13.01 -2.33 -10.12
N ILE A 114 12.86 -1.72 -8.93
CA ILE A 114 12.06 -0.51 -8.74
C ILE A 114 12.56 0.63 -9.62
N ILE A 115 13.86 0.92 -9.56
CA ILE A 115 14.47 2.00 -10.32
C ILE A 115 14.29 1.76 -11.83
N LYS A 116 14.58 0.56 -12.32
CA LYS A 116 14.45 0.20 -13.74
C LYS A 116 13.01 0.31 -14.23
N ASN A 117 12.06 -0.25 -13.48
CA ASN A 117 10.64 -0.25 -13.86
C ASN A 117 10.09 1.18 -13.90
N ASN A 118 10.20 1.90 -12.79
CA ASN A 118 9.57 3.20 -12.65
C ASN A 118 10.28 4.31 -13.45
N ARG A 119 11.61 4.27 -13.62
CA ARG A 119 12.32 5.20 -14.49
C ARG A 119 11.80 5.16 -15.93
N ASN A 120 11.50 3.97 -16.46
CA ASN A 120 10.94 3.83 -17.80
C ASN A 120 9.54 4.45 -17.93
N LEU A 121 8.74 4.38 -16.86
CA LEU A 121 7.43 5.03 -16.79
C LEU A 121 7.54 6.55 -16.71
N LEU A 122 8.54 7.05 -16.01
CA LEU A 122 8.76 8.49 -15.86
C LEU A 122 9.12 9.16 -17.19
N ASN A 123 10.20 8.69 -17.87
CA ASN A 123 10.71 9.36 -19.08
C ASN A 123 11.39 8.44 -20.13
N GLY A 124 11.36 7.12 -19.94
CA GLY A 124 12.20 6.20 -20.72
C GLY A 124 11.62 5.71 -22.03
N LYS A 125 10.32 5.72 -22.21
CA LYS A 125 9.61 5.13 -23.37
C LYS A 125 8.59 6.09 -23.97
N LEU A 126 8.09 5.80 -25.18
CA LEU A 126 7.05 6.62 -25.81
C LEU A 126 5.79 6.81 -24.94
N PRO A 127 5.27 5.80 -24.21
CA PRO A 127 4.11 5.98 -23.35
C PRO A 127 4.47 6.51 -21.95
N SER A 128 5.68 7.08 -21.73
CA SER A 128 6.09 7.62 -20.45
C SER A 128 5.23 8.81 -20.00
N TYR A 129 5.13 9.01 -18.69
CA TYR A 129 4.27 10.03 -18.11
C TYR A 129 4.64 11.45 -18.53
N ASP A 130 5.95 11.77 -18.65
CA ASP A 130 6.41 13.09 -19.12
C ASP A 130 5.87 13.41 -20.53
N ARG A 131 5.89 12.44 -21.43
CA ARG A 131 5.35 12.60 -22.79
C ARG A 131 3.84 12.69 -22.81
N GLN A 132 3.16 11.91 -21.97
CA GLN A 132 1.71 11.97 -21.84
C GLN A 132 1.24 13.31 -21.29
N ILE A 133 1.95 13.86 -20.29
CA ILE A 133 1.70 15.19 -19.72
C ILE A 133 1.84 16.26 -20.81
N LYS A 134 2.96 16.26 -21.56
CA LYS A 134 3.19 17.21 -22.66
C LYS A 134 2.07 17.16 -23.69
N LYS A 135 1.69 15.97 -24.17
CA LYS A 135 0.59 15.81 -25.14
C LYS A 135 -0.76 16.29 -24.60
N ALA A 136 -1.04 16.09 -23.31
CA ALA A 136 -2.27 16.58 -22.71
C ALA A 136 -2.24 18.12 -22.59
N GLN A 137 -1.10 18.69 -22.21
CA GLN A 137 -0.90 20.15 -22.14
C GLN A 137 -1.07 20.81 -23.52
N GLU A 138 -0.48 20.24 -24.60
CA GLU A 138 -0.61 20.74 -25.98
C GLU A 138 -2.07 20.79 -26.45
N ARG A 139 -2.94 19.90 -25.94
CA ARG A 139 -4.37 19.88 -26.23
C ARG A 139 -5.22 20.72 -25.29
N GLY A 140 -4.64 21.36 -24.28
CA GLY A 140 -5.37 22.06 -23.24
C GLY A 140 -6.17 21.14 -22.29
N ASP A 141 -5.86 19.83 -22.25
CA ASP A 141 -6.57 18.83 -21.45
C ASP A 141 -6.03 18.80 -20.03
N ILE A 142 -6.49 19.73 -19.20
CA ILE A 142 -6.04 19.88 -17.80
C ILE A 142 -6.38 18.65 -16.96
N VAL A 143 -7.50 17.99 -17.21
CA VAL A 143 -7.92 16.78 -16.47
C VAL A 143 -6.89 15.66 -16.68
N SER A 144 -6.52 15.39 -17.94
CA SER A 144 -5.48 14.41 -18.25
C SER A 144 -4.11 14.83 -17.70
N VAL A 145 -3.75 16.12 -17.70
CA VAL A 145 -2.51 16.60 -17.08
C VAL A 145 -2.47 16.23 -15.61
N ASN A 146 -3.49 16.55 -14.83
CA ASN A 146 -3.55 16.26 -13.39
C ASN A 146 -3.49 14.75 -13.12
N HIS A 147 -4.26 13.96 -13.86
CA HIS A 147 -4.24 12.50 -13.73
C HIS A 147 -2.85 11.90 -14.00
N ARG A 148 -2.15 12.40 -15.03
CA ARG A 148 -0.79 11.91 -15.36
C ARG A 148 0.27 12.41 -14.38
N ILE A 149 0.11 13.59 -13.81
CA ILE A 149 1.00 14.08 -12.74
C ILE A 149 0.88 13.20 -11.50
N THR A 150 -0.32 12.80 -11.09
CA THR A 150 -0.51 11.86 -9.96
C THR A 150 0.24 10.55 -10.21
N ALA A 151 0.01 9.91 -11.36
CA ALA A 151 0.70 8.67 -11.72
C ALA A 151 2.24 8.83 -11.85
N PHE A 152 2.69 10.00 -12.32
CA PHE A 152 4.11 10.35 -12.35
C PHE A 152 4.70 10.38 -10.93
N LEU A 153 4.01 11.04 -9.99
CA LEU A 153 4.48 11.17 -8.61
C LEU A 153 4.57 9.82 -7.90
N GLU A 154 3.61 8.93 -8.11
CA GLU A 154 3.66 7.56 -7.57
C GLU A 154 4.95 6.82 -7.97
N SER A 155 5.26 6.83 -9.26
CA SER A 155 6.50 6.23 -9.79
C SER A 155 7.76 6.99 -9.37
N TYR A 156 7.68 8.32 -9.29
CA TYR A 156 8.80 9.16 -8.89
C TYR A 156 9.22 8.91 -7.44
N PHE A 157 8.27 8.89 -6.54
CA PHE A 157 8.55 8.62 -5.13
C PHE A 157 9.06 7.18 -4.92
N ASP A 158 8.53 6.20 -5.62
CA ASP A 158 9.04 4.83 -5.55
C ASP A 158 10.55 4.77 -5.90
N VAL A 159 10.97 5.52 -6.94
CA VAL A 159 12.40 5.64 -7.31
C VAL A 159 13.21 6.36 -6.23
N ILE A 160 12.70 7.47 -5.68
CA ILE A 160 13.41 8.24 -4.65
C ILE A 160 13.64 7.40 -3.39
N PHE A 161 12.60 6.70 -2.92
CA PHE A 161 12.71 5.83 -1.75
C PHE A 161 13.69 4.67 -2.02
N ALA A 162 13.62 4.02 -3.19
CA ALA A 162 14.54 2.95 -3.56
C ALA A 162 15.99 3.42 -3.66
N LEU A 163 16.25 4.62 -4.22
CA LEU A 163 17.58 5.20 -4.28
C LEU A 163 18.19 5.39 -2.88
N ASN A 164 17.39 5.82 -1.93
CA ASN A 164 17.78 6.04 -0.54
C ASN A 164 17.71 4.79 0.33
N ARG A 165 17.38 3.61 -0.24
CA ARG A 165 17.19 2.34 0.49
C ARG A 165 16.15 2.46 1.61
N GLN A 166 15.12 3.26 1.39
CA GLN A 166 14.00 3.47 2.31
C GLN A 166 12.73 2.85 1.73
N THR A 167 11.88 2.36 2.59
CA THR A 167 10.54 1.87 2.19
C THR A 167 9.59 3.04 2.00
N HIS A 168 8.77 2.98 0.94
CA HIS A 168 7.73 3.98 0.66
C HIS A 168 6.63 3.88 1.73
N PRO A 169 6.21 4.98 2.37
CA PRO A 169 5.23 4.92 3.47
C PRO A 169 3.78 4.64 3.03
N GLY A 170 3.46 4.84 1.77
CA GLY A 170 2.11 4.76 1.20
C GLY A 170 1.66 6.08 0.64
#